data_f288059d6e704da61164309129fa3e87
#
_entry.id   f288059d6e704da61164309129fa3e87
#
_cell.length_a   1.000
_cell.length_b   1.000
_cell.length_c   1.000
_cell.angle_alpha   90.00
_cell.angle_beta   90.00
_cell.angle_gamma   90.00
#
_symmetry.space_group_name_H-M   'P 1'
#
loop_
_entity.id
_entity.type
_entity.pdbx_description
1 polymer ?
#
loop_
_entity_poly.entity_id
_entity_poly.type
_entity_poly.pdbx_seq_one_letter_code
_entity_poly.pdbx_strand_id
1 'polypeptide(L)'
;MGGGGHSGHDMGSGAGGASSVGHRGEAAKAGRTIEVRMLDTLRFDPASINVKEGETVTFRLVNTGQQVHEFDLGDEQFQTEHEKEMQDMGSAHEMSDEPNAISVKPGQTRELTWTFTKRASVIYGCHQPGHYAGGMKGTVAVS
;
A
#
# COMPACT_ATOMS: atom_id res chain seq x y z
N MET A 1 -0.30 -25.29 -13.90
CA MET A 1 -0.54 -24.93 -13.70
C MET A 1 -0.75 -24.31 -13.51
N GLY A 2 -0.58 -24.12 -13.42
CA GLY A 2 -0.78 -23.26 -13.15
C GLY A 2 -1.16 -22.78 -13.02
N GLY A 3 -1.10 -22.80 -13.05
CA GLY A 3 -1.55 -22.13 -12.95
C GLY A 3 -2.07 -21.85 -12.95
N GLY A 4 -1.97 -21.84 -13.06
CA GLY A 4 -2.60 -21.36 -13.06
C GLY A 4 -3.21 -21.20 -12.96
N GLY A 5 -3.11 -21.32 -12.97
CA GLY A 5 -3.78 -20.92 -12.81
C GLY A 5 -4.26 -20.85 -12.52
N HIS A 6 -4.14 -20.84 -12.37
CA HIS A 6 -4.63 -20.51 -12.02
C HIS A 6 -5.08 -19.98 -11.85
N SER A 7 -5.05 -19.97 -12.04
CA SER A 7 -5.50 -19.36 -11.83
C SER A 7 -5.95 -18.72 -11.49
N GLY A 8 -6.02 -18.56 -11.44
CA GLY A 8 -6.43 -17.82 -11.10
C GLY A 8 -6.98 -17.37 -10.71
N HIS A 9 -7.03 -17.32 -10.50
CA HIS A 9 -7.49 -16.90 -10.01
C HIS A 9 -7.86 -16.35 -9.56
N ASP A 10 -7.96 -16.36 -9.44
CA ASP A 10 -8.28 -15.69 -8.92
C ASP A 10 -8.46 -15.03 -8.54
N MET A 11 -8.58 -14.91 -8.55
CA MET A 11 -8.75 -14.20 -8.08
C MET A 11 -9.04 -13.30 -7.77
N GLY A 12 -9.21 -13.28 -7.54
CA GLY A 12 -9.40 -12.15 -6.97
C GLY A 12 -9.14 -10.87 -7.16
N SER A 13 -9.68 -10.50 -7.43
CA SER A 13 -10.25 -9.29 -7.47
C SER A 13 -9.41 -8.15 -7.04
N GLY A 14 -9.71 -7.47 -6.04
CA GLY A 14 -9.08 -6.23 -5.69
C GLY A 14 -7.58 -6.28 -5.54
N ALA A 15 -7.02 -7.45 -5.42
CA ALA A 15 -5.59 -7.60 -5.29
C ALA A 15 -4.85 -7.71 -6.61
N GLY A 16 -5.55 -7.57 -7.75
CA GLY A 16 -4.92 -7.72 -9.05
C GLY A 16 -3.75 -6.78 -9.27
N GLY A 17 -3.92 -5.49 -8.92
CA GLY A 17 -2.85 -4.51 -9.06
C GLY A 17 -1.71 -4.73 -8.08
N ALA A 18 -2.00 -5.30 -6.91
CA ALA A 18 -0.98 -5.60 -5.92
C ALA A 18 -0.10 -6.75 -6.38
N SER A 19 -0.69 -7.79 -6.99
CA SER A 19 0.10 -8.93 -7.43
C SER A 19 1.07 -8.59 -8.54
N SER A 20 0.82 -7.50 -9.28
CA SER A 20 1.75 -7.05 -10.30
C SER A 20 3.00 -6.41 -9.69
N VAL A 21 2.97 -6.02 -8.42
CA VAL A 21 4.10 -5.35 -7.77
C VAL A 21 4.71 -6.22 -6.66
N GLY A 22 4.18 -7.41 -6.42
CA GLY A 22 4.75 -8.31 -5.45
C GLY A 22 3.71 -8.98 -4.58
N HIS A 23 4.13 -9.36 -3.36
CA HIS A 23 3.25 -10.04 -2.43
C HIS A 23 3.71 -9.82 -0.99
N ARG A 24 2.85 -10.15 -0.05
CA ARG A 24 3.16 -10.10 1.37
C ARG A 24 4.39 -10.97 1.66
N GLY A 25 5.33 -10.43 2.41
CA GLY A 25 6.53 -11.15 2.80
C GLY A 25 6.52 -11.46 4.29
N GLU A 26 7.52 -12.23 4.72
CA GLU A 26 7.70 -12.56 6.14
C GLU A 26 8.64 -11.54 6.77
N ALA A 27 8.24 -11.00 7.91
CA ALA A 27 9.05 -9.98 8.59
C ALA A 27 10.46 -10.48 8.90
N ALA A 28 10.60 -11.76 9.22
CA ALA A 28 11.91 -12.34 9.54
C ALA A 28 12.86 -12.33 8.33
N LYS A 29 12.33 -12.21 7.12
CA LYS A 29 13.13 -12.22 5.90
C LYS A 29 13.38 -10.81 5.36
N ALA A 30 12.86 -9.79 6.00
CA ALA A 30 13.06 -8.42 5.53
C ALA A 30 14.51 -8.01 5.73
N GLY A 31 15.09 -7.43 4.67
CA GLY A 31 16.46 -6.96 4.73
C GLY A 31 16.58 -5.62 5.44
N ARG A 32 15.50 -4.88 5.53
CA ARG A 32 15.48 -3.59 6.22
C ARG A 32 14.06 -3.19 6.56
N THR A 33 13.97 -2.23 7.47
CA THR A 33 12.70 -1.61 7.85
C THR A 33 12.74 -0.15 7.45
N ILE A 34 11.70 0.32 6.80
CA ILE A 34 11.57 1.72 6.40
C ILE A 34 10.43 2.32 7.18
N GLU A 35 10.71 3.35 7.98
CA GLU A 35 9.65 4.06 8.68
C GLU A 35 8.99 5.05 7.73
N VAL A 36 7.66 5.01 7.66
CA VAL A 36 6.87 5.93 6.86
C VAL A 36 5.89 6.63 7.79
N ARG A 37 6.00 7.94 7.88
CA ARG A 37 5.09 8.74 8.69
C ARG A 37 3.91 9.19 7.85
N MET A 38 2.74 9.19 8.46
CA MET A 38 1.49 9.58 7.82
C MET A 38 1.03 10.87 8.49
N LEU A 39 0.97 11.94 7.69
CA LEU A 39 0.79 13.30 8.22
C LEU A 39 -0.57 13.87 7.84
N ASP A 40 -1.17 14.67 8.72
CA ASP A 40 -2.44 15.33 8.44
C ASP A 40 -2.32 16.43 7.38
N THR A 41 -1.10 16.76 6.97
CA THR A 41 -0.87 17.64 5.81
C THR A 41 -1.08 16.89 4.50
N LEU A 42 -1.62 15.67 4.55
CA LEU A 42 -1.89 14.80 3.41
C LEU A 42 -0.59 14.43 2.70
N ARG A 43 0.39 13.99 3.49
CA ARG A 43 1.70 13.59 2.99
C ARG A 43 2.16 12.32 3.67
N PHE A 44 2.94 11.54 2.95
CA PHE A 44 3.78 10.49 3.53
C PHE A 44 5.21 11.02 3.63
N ASP A 45 5.90 10.62 4.67
CA ASP A 45 7.32 10.98 4.83
C ASP A 45 8.09 9.71 5.18
N PRO A 46 8.92 9.20 4.29
CA PRO A 46 9.28 9.72 2.97
C PRO A 46 8.20 9.50 1.92
N ALA A 47 8.25 10.29 0.86
CA ALA A 47 7.32 10.18 -0.27
C ALA A 47 7.95 9.47 -1.47
N SER A 48 9.21 9.06 -1.34
CA SER A 48 9.94 8.39 -2.42
C SER A 48 10.90 7.39 -1.79
N ILE A 49 10.83 6.16 -2.25
CA ILE A 49 11.60 5.04 -1.70
C ILE A 49 12.19 4.26 -2.87
N ASN A 50 13.41 3.76 -2.70
CA ASN A 50 14.05 2.91 -3.70
C ASN A 50 14.25 1.52 -3.11
N VAL A 51 13.86 0.49 -3.85
CA VAL A 51 14.09 -0.90 -3.47
C VAL A 51 14.64 -1.66 -4.66
N LYS A 52 15.19 -2.84 -4.41
CA LYS A 52 15.69 -3.71 -5.47
C LYS A 52 14.67 -4.78 -5.80
N GLU A 53 14.71 -5.21 -7.05
CA GLU A 53 13.90 -6.33 -7.48
C GLU A 53 14.20 -7.56 -6.60
N GLY A 54 13.15 -8.18 -6.09
CA GLY A 54 13.28 -9.32 -5.19
C GLY A 54 13.46 -8.96 -3.72
N GLU A 55 13.58 -7.67 -3.41
CA GLU A 55 13.81 -7.26 -2.02
C GLU A 55 12.56 -7.38 -1.18
N THR A 56 12.72 -7.82 0.07
CA THR A 56 11.65 -7.83 1.07
C THR A 56 11.93 -6.72 2.08
N VAL A 57 10.94 -5.86 2.29
CA VAL A 57 11.06 -4.67 3.15
C VAL A 57 9.89 -4.67 4.13
N THR A 58 10.17 -4.31 5.38
CA THR A 58 9.11 -4.02 6.33
C THR A 58 8.89 -2.51 6.36
N PHE A 59 7.65 -2.10 6.10
CA PHE A 59 7.25 -0.70 6.26
C PHE A 59 6.68 -0.53 7.66
N ARG A 60 7.29 0.36 8.41
CA ARG A 60 6.80 0.71 9.75
C ARG A 60 6.00 2.00 9.60
N LEU A 61 4.69 1.86 9.69
CA LEU A 61 3.74 2.93 9.38
C LEU A 61 3.34 3.63 10.66
N VAL A 62 3.71 4.88 10.79
CA VAL A 62 3.48 5.67 12.00
C VAL A 62 2.52 6.81 11.68
N ASN A 63 1.32 6.74 12.24
CA ASN A 63 0.35 7.83 12.05
C ASN A 63 0.57 8.87 13.14
N THR A 64 1.20 9.99 12.76
CA THR A 64 1.51 11.07 13.69
C THR A 64 0.40 12.12 13.74
N GLY A 65 -0.69 11.91 12.99
CA GLY A 65 -1.76 12.88 12.87
C GLY A 65 -2.94 12.59 13.79
N GLN A 66 -4.03 13.30 13.51
CA GLN A 66 -5.27 13.19 14.26
C GLN A 66 -6.37 12.46 13.48
N GLN A 67 -6.08 12.06 12.24
CA GLN A 67 -7.03 11.39 11.35
C GLN A 67 -6.56 9.98 11.06
N VAL A 68 -7.51 9.10 10.70
CA VAL A 68 -7.16 7.77 10.19
C VAL A 68 -6.50 7.95 8.83
N HIS A 69 -5.41 7.25 8.61
CA HIS A 69 -4.74 7.22 7.33
C HIS A 69 -4.59 5.78 6.86
N GLU A 70 -4.42 5.59 5.56
CA GLU A 70 -4.22 4.28 4.96
C GLU A 70 -2.87 4.23 4.27
N PHE A 71 -2.34 3.02 4.17
CA PHE A 71 -1.16 2.75 3.36
C PHE A 71 -1.56 1.66 2.38
N ASP A 72 -1.83 2.05 1.14
CA ASP A 72 -2.36 1.17 0.11
C ASP A 72 -1.35 1.06 -1.00
N LEU A 73 -0.74 -0.12 -1.12
CA LEU A 73 0.40 -0.36 -1.98
C LEU A 73 -0.04 -1.07 -3.26
N GLY A 74 0.29 -0.51 -4.41
CA GLY A 74 -0.08 -1.13 -5.68
C GLY A 74 0.39 -0.32 -6.86
N ASP A 75 -0.05 -0.73 -8.05
CA ASP A 75 0.24 0.03 -9.26
C ASP A 75 -0.78 1.15 -9.44
N GLU A 76 -0.62 1.93 -10.51
CA GLU A 76 -1.51 3.05 -10.76
C GLU A 76 -2.95 2.61 -10.96
N GLN A 77 -3.16 1.49 -11.63
CA GLN A 77 -4.50 0.98 -11.85
C GLN A 77 -5.18 0.63 -10.52
N PHE A 78 -4.44 -0.03 -9.63
CA PHE A 78 -4.98 -0.35 -8.31
C PHE A 78 -5.38 0.92 -7.57
N GLN A 79 -4.54 1.95 -7.60
CA GLN A 79 -4.83 3.20 -6.88
C GLN A 79 -6.08 3.87 -7.45
N THR A 80 -6.23 3.88 -8.77
CA THR A 80 -7.39 4.48 -9.40
C THR A 80 -8.68 3.77 -9.00
N GLU A 81 -8.65 2.45 -9.04
CA GLU A 81 -9.83 1.64 -8.69
C GLU A 81 -10.17 1.76 -7.21
N HIS A 82 -9.15 1.76 -6.36
CA HIS A 82 -9.36 1.86 -4.92
C HIS A 82 -9.92 3.22 -4.53
N GLU A 83 -9.45 4.28 -5.18
CA GLU A 83 -9.98 5.61 -4.93
C GLU A 83 -11.47 5.66 -5.28
N LYS A 84 -11.86 5.07 -6.39
CA LYS A 84 -13.25 5.03 -6.80
C LYS A 84 -14.10 4.27 -5.79
N GLU A 85 -13.61 3.12 -5.31
CA GLU A 85 -14.33 2.34 -4.31
C GLU A 85 -14.55 3.13 -3.03
N MET A 86 -13.53 3.83 -2.58
CA MET A 86 -13.63 4.62 -1.36
C MET A 86 -14.59 5.78 -1.52
N GLN A 87 -14.62 6.43 -2.68
CA GLN A 87 -15.57 7.49 -2.96
C GLN A 87 -17.00 6.98 -2.94
N ASP A 88 -17.22 5.79 -3.52
CA ASP A 88 -18.55 5.19 -3.59
C ASP A 88 -19.06 4.79 -2.20
N MET A 89 -18.17 4.45 -1.28
CA MET A 89 -18.55 4.05 0.07
C MET A 89 -18.86 5.20 0.99
N GLY A 90 -18.43 6.41 0.62
CA GLY A 90 -18.71 7.60 1.40
C GLY A 90 -17.74 7.83 2.54
N SER A 91 -17.93 8.96 3.22
CA SER A 91 -16.94 9.51 4.14
C SER A 91 -16.84 8.78 5.47
N ALA A 92 -17.83 7.98 5.84
CA ALA A 92 -17.82 7.31 7.14
C ALA A 92 -17.20 5.92 7.10
N HIS A 93 -16.81 5.46 5.92
CA HIS A 93 -16.33 4.11 5.77
C HIS A 93 -14.91 3.94 6.31
N GLU A 94 -14.70 2.88 7.07
CA GLU A 94 -13.36 2.46 7.47
C GLU A 94 -13.03 1.18 6.70
N MET A 95 -11.92 1.21 5.97
CA MET A 95 -11.54 0.10 5.10
C MET A 95 -11.11 -1.11 5.92
N SER A 96 -11.54 -2.31 5.50
CA SER A 96 -11.00 -3.55 6.03
C SER A 96 -9.59 -3.76 5.49
N ASP A 97 -8.70 -4.30 6.32
CA ASP A 97 -7.34 -4.57 5.87
C ASP A 97 -7.32 -5.60 4.76
N GLU A 98 -6.45 -5.37 3.79
CA GLU A 98 -6.14 -6.28 2.71
C GLU A 98 -4.64 -6.57 2.73
N PRO A 99 -4.17 -7.59 2.01
CA PRO A 99 -2.73 -7.92 2.05
C PRO A 99 -1.81 -6.75 1.73
N ASN A 100 -2.26 -5.84 0.87
CA ASN A 100 -1.46 -4.71 0.40
C ASN A 100 -2.00 -3.35 0.88
N ALA A 101 -3.02 -3.35 1.74
CA ALA A 101 -3.69 -2.11 2.13
C ALA A 101 -4.13 -2.19 3.58
N ILE A 102 -3.62 -1.29 4.41
CA ILE A 102 -3.97 -1.29 5.83
C ILE A 102 -4.28 0.13 6.31
N SER A 103 -5.18 0.20 7.30
CA SER A 103 -5.54 1.45 7.95
C SER A 103 -4.74 1.61 9.23
N VAL A 104 -4.31 2.83 9.52
CA VAL A 104 -3.57 3.16 10.73
C VAL A 104 -4.28 4.30 11.44
N LYS A 105 -4.70 4.03 12.67
CA LYS A 105 -5.44 5.02 13.47
C LYS A 105 -4.51 6.08 14.04
N PRO A 106 -5.04 7.25 14.42
CA PRO A 106 -4.20 8.30 15.01
C PRO A 106 -3.36 7.77 16.17
N GLY A 107 -2.07 8.06 16.14
CA GLY A 107 -1.14 7.64 17.16
C GLY A 107 -0.72 6.18 17.10
N GLN A 108 -1.26 5.41 16.17
CA GLN A 108 -0.97 4.00 16.02
C GLN A 108 0.25 3.79 15.13
N THR A 109 0.98 2.71 15.40
CA THR A 109 2.06 2.24 14.52
C THR A 109 1.71 0.82 14.11
N ARG A 110 1.80 0.54 12.79
CA ARG A 110 1.58 -0.79 12.25
C ARG A 110 2.68 -1.13 11.26
N GLU A 111 2.86 -2.42 10.99
CA GLU A 111 3.90 -2.86 10.05
C GLU A 111 3.29 -3.66 8.92
N LEU A 112 3.85 -3.47 7.73
CA LEU A 112 3.51 -4.24 6.54
C LEU A 112 4.81 -4.68 5.90
N THR A 113 4.99 -5.99 5.74
CA THR A 113 6.17 -6.53 5.07
C THR A 113 5.79 -6.96 3.67
N TRP A 114 6.57 -6.52 2.69
CA TRP A 114 6.27 -6.73 1.28
C TRP A 114 7.50 -7.15 0.51
N THR A 115 7.32 -8.11 -0.39
CA THR A 115 8.37 -8.54 -1.31
C THR A 115 8.07 -7.99 -2.69
N PHE A 116 9.02 -7.25 -3.26
CA PHE A 116 8.88 -6.64 -4.57
C PHE A 116 9.47 -7.60 -5.61
N THR A 117 8.63 -8.22 -6.42
CA THR A 117 9.05 -9.34 -7.26
C THR A 117 9.61 -8.96 -8.60
N LYS A 118 9.39 -7.72 -9.06
CA LYS A 118 9.89 -7.30 -10.36
C LYS A 118 10.03 -5.79 -10.41
N ARG A 119 10.81 -5.34 -11.39
CA ARG A 119 10.96 -3.90 -11.64
C ARG A 119 9.62 -3.28 -11.97
N ALA A 120 9.31 -2.18 -11.31
CA ALA A 120 8.04 -1.49 -11.53
C ALA A 120 8.07 -0.15 -10.82
N SER A 121 7.16 0.73 -11.22
CA SER A 121 6.80 1.89 -10.43
C SER A 121 5.62 1.52 -9.57
N VAL A 122 5.80 1.62 -8.27
CA VAL A 122 4.79 1.25 -7.29
C VAL A 122 4.38 2.52 -6.55
N ILE A 123 3.09 2.61 -6.23
CA ILE A 123 2.55 3.75 -5.52
C ILE A 123 2.02 3.28 -4.18
N TYR A 124 2.27 4.05 -3.13
CA TYR A 124 1.53 3.88 -1.88
C TYR A 124 0.66 5.12 -1.69
N GLY A 125 -0.62 4.89 -1.42
CA GLY A 125 -1.58 5.96 -1.36
C GLY A 125 -2.48 5.84 -0.14
N CYS A 126 -3.11 6.96 0.23
CA CYS A 126 -4.13 7.00 1.26
C CYS A 126 -5.42 7.44 0.60
N HIS A 127 -6.46 6.62 0.70
CA HIS A 127 -7.72 6.87 0.01
C HIS A 127 -8.85 7.24 0.96
N GLN A 128 -8.53 7.70 2.17
CA GLN A 128 -9.55 8.34 3.00
C GLN A 128 -10.10 9.54 2.23
N PRO A 129 -11.39 9.87 2.41
CA PRO A 129 -12.02 10.89 1.58
C PRO A 129 -11.19 12.17 1.47
N GLY A 130 -10.87 12.54 0.23
CA GLY A 130 -10.10 13.75 -0.07
C GLY A 130 -8.59 13.63 0.06
N HIS A 131 -8.07 12.56 0.65
CA HIS A 131 -6.65 12.48 0.93
C HIS A 131 -5.83 12.24 -0.34
N TYR A 132 -6.24 11.27 -1.14
CA TYR A 132 -5.49 10.96 -2.37
C TYR A 132 -5.54 12.14 -3.34
N ALA A 133 -6.70 12.75 -3.51
CA ALA A 133 -6.86 13.91 -4.36
C ALA A 133 -6.03 15.10 -3.86
N GLY A 134 -5.81 15.16 -2.55
CA GLY A 134 -4.96 16.19 -1.94
C GLY A 134 -3.48 15.93 -2.06
N GLY A 135 -3.09 14.80 -2.65
CA GLY A 135 -1.69 14.49 -2.90
C GLY A 135 -1.06 13.50 -1.92
N MET A 136 -1.87 12.81 -1.11
CA MET A 136 -1.32 11.86 -0.14
C MET A 136 -0.94 10.55 -0.82
N LYS A 137 0.21 10.58 -1.46
CA LYS A 137 0.77 9.42 -2.15
C LYS A 137 2.29 9.52 -2.21
N GLY A 138 2.93 8.37 -2.36
CA GLY A 138 4.36 8.28 -2.55
C GLY A 138 4.68 7.21 -3.57
N THR A 139 5.94 7.09 -3.92
CA THR A 139 6.37 6.14 -4.94
C THR A 139 7.49 5.26 -4.43
N VAL A 140 7.49 4.01 -4.90
CA VAL A 140 8.59 3.08 -4.70
C VAL A 140 9.13 2.75 -6.08
N ALA A 141 10.40 3.05 -6.29
CA ALA A 141 11.09 2.65 -7.53
C ALA A 141 11.77 1.31 -7.27
N VAL A 142 11.35 0.29 -8.01
CA VAL A 142 11.92 -1.06 -7.92
C VAL A 142 12.88 -1.22 -9.08
N SER A 143 14.16 -1.44 -8.80
CA SER A 143 15.19 -1.51 -9.83
C SER A 143 15.98 -2.82 -9.83
#